data_42bb2373e22dcea5345b1165839972b0
#
_entry.id   42bb2373e22dcea5345b1165839972b0
#
_cell.length_a   1.000
_cell.length_b   1.000
_cell.length_c   1.000
_cell.angle_alpha   90.00
_cell.angle_beta   90.00
_cell.angle_gamma   90.00
#
_symmetry.space_group_name_H-M   'P 1'
#
loop_
_entity.id
_entity.type
_entity.pdbx_description
1 polymer ?
#
loop_
_entity_poly.entity_id
_entity_poly.type
_entity_poly.pdbx_seq_one_letter_code
_entity_poly.pdbx_strand_id
1 'polypeptide(L)'
;MSTYNIYLDLVAQLDKLARHNRQGSFQTKRRYYEAMQRFCRYLAEEYHLQKLTNISGKHFVAYVEYLQNSGKSASTIKTDLAAIRFFHDKMEHAKYRLPNNDALGVELRKR
;
A
#
# COMPACT_ATOMS: atom_id res chain seq x y z
N MET A 1 14.24 -3.15 -16.76
CA MET A 1 14.41 -3.53 -15.35
C MET A 1 13.46 -4.67 -15.03
N SER A 2 13.93 -5.69 -14.34
CA SER A 2 13.06 -6.83 -14.01
C SER A 2 12.06 -6.44 -12.93
N THR A 3 10.92 -7.11 -12.93
CA THR A 3 9.89 -6.92 -11.89
C THR A 3 10.46 -7.10 -10.49
N TYR A 4 11.30 -8.10 -10.31
CA TYR A 4 11.91 -8.36 -9.01
C TYR A 4 12.80 -7.20 -8.56
N ASN A 5 13.58 -6.62 -9.46
CA ASN A 5 14.43 -5.48 -9.12
C ASN A 5 13.60 -4.26 -8.77
N ILE A 6 12.50 -4.04 -9.48
CA ILE A 6 11.57 -2.95 -9.15
C ILE A 6 10.99 -3.16 -7.76
N TYR A 7 10.57 -4.38 -7.45
CA TYR A 7 10.06 -4.73 -6.13
C TYR A 7 11.10 -4.43 -5.05
N LEU A 8 12.35 -4.84 -5.26
CA LEU A 8 13.42 -4.59 -4.28
C LEU A 8 13.66 -3.09 -4.08
N ASP A 9 13.59 -2.31 -5.14
CA ASP A 9 13.73 -0.86 -5.04
C ASP A 9 12.60 -0.25 -4.22
N LEU A 10 11.37 -0.70 -4.45
CA LEU A 10 10.22 -0.22 -3.68
C LEU A 10 10.35 -0.59 -2.21
N VAL A 11 10.78 -1.81 -1.92
CA VAL A 11 10.99 -2.25 -0.54
C VAL A 11 12.09 -1.44 0.13
N ALA A 12 13.15 -1.10 -0.60
CA ALA A 12 14.20 -0.26 -0.04
C ALA A 12 13.66 1.13 0.35
N GLN A 13 12.79 1.70 -0.48
CA GLN A 13 12.13 2.97 -0.16
C GLN A 13 11.23 2.81 1.06
N LEU A 14 10.48 1.71 1.14
CA LEU A 14 9.63 1.41 2.28
C LEU A 14 10.44 1.26 3.56
N ASP A 15 11.58 0.57 3.49
CA ASP A 15 12.46 0.40 4.65
C ASP A 15 12.93 1.75 5.19
N LYS A 16 13.22 2.67 4.31
CA LYS A 16 13.63 4.02 4.71
C LYS A 16 12.51 4.74 5.45
N LEU A 17 11.27 4.65 4.94
CA LEU A 17 10.12 5.22 5.62
C LEU A 17 9.91 4.58 6.98
N ALA A 18 10.00 3.25 7.06
CA ALA A 18 9.78 2.52 8.30
C ALA A 18 10.81 2.90 9.37
N ARG A 19 12.07 3.10 8.96
CA ARG A 19 13.13 3.48 9.91
C ARG A 19 12.93 4.85 10.53
N HIS A 20 12.30 5.76 9.80
CA HIS A 20 12.06 7.11 10.28
C HIS A 20 10.77 7.24 11.10
N ASN A 21 10.01 6.18 11.23
CA ASN A 21 8.72 6.21 11.93
C ASN A 21 8.69 5.14 13.00
N ARG A 22 8.87 5.55 14.26
CA ARG A 22 8.96 4.64 15.40
C ARG A 22 7.72 4.71 16.30
N GLN A 23 6.62 5.23 15.79
CA GLN A 23 5.38 5.33 16.55
C GLN A 23 4.56 4.05 16.43
N GLY A 24 3.82 3.73 17.48
CA GLY A 24 2.95 2.56 17.48
C GLY A 24 3.61 1.31 18.06
N SER A 25 2.81 0.27 18.23
CA SER A 25 3.31 -0.99 18.76
C SER A 25 4.14 -1.72 17.70
N PHE A 26 5.04 -2.58 18.18
CA PHE A 26 5.87 -3.39 17.31
C PHE A 26 5.03 -4.27 16.38
N GLN A 27 3.98 -4.89 16.93
CA GLN A 27 3.13 -5.78 16.15
C GLN A 27 2.36 -5.05 15.07
N THR A 28 1.84 -3.86 15.36
CA THR A 28 1.14 -3.05 14.38
C THR A 28 2.08 -2.61 13.26
N LYS A 29 3.29 -2.19 13.61
CA LYS A 29 4.27 -1.78 12.60
C LYS A 29 4.64 -2.93 11.69
N ARG A 30 4.84 -4.10 12.25
CA ARG A 30 5.20 -5.28 11.46
C ARG A 30 4.08 -5.66 10.51
N ARG A 31 2.85 -5.66 10.99
CA ARG A 31 1.68 -5.97 10.16
C ARG A 31 1.54 -4.99 9.01
N TYR A 32 1.69 -3.71 9.30
CA TYR A 32 1.61 -2.68 8.29
C TYR A 32 2.75 -2.79 7.28
N TYR A 33 3.94 -3.08 7.75
CA TYR A 33 5.10 -3.26 6.88
C TYR A 33 4.85 -4.41 5.90
N GLU A 34 4.39 -5.55 6.39
CA GLU A 34 4.11 -6.71 5.57
C GLU A 34 3.00 -6.42 4.54
N ALA A 35 1.96 -5.71 4.96
CA ALA A 35 0.88 -5.32 4.06
C ALA A 35 1.40 -4.40 2.95
N MET A 36 2.26 -3.45 3.31
CA MET A 36 2.83 -2.53 2.33
C MET A 36 3.79 -3.25 1.38
N GLN A 37 4.51 -4.25 1.86
CA GLN A 37 5.36 -5.08 0.99
C GLN A 37 4.52 -5.78 -0.08
N ARG A 38 3.35 -6.30 0.29
CA ARG A 38 2.46 -6.93 -0.68
C ARG A 38 1.99 -5.94 -1.73
N PHE A 39 1.71 -4.71 -1.32
CA PHE A 39 1.33 -3.65 -2.26
C PHE A 39 2.50 -3.29 -3.18
N CYS A 40 3.71 -3.22 -2.64
CA CYS A 40 4.90 -2.96 -3.46
C CYS A 40 5.06 -4.03 -4.54
N ARG A 41 4.84 -5.29 -4.19
CA ARG A 41 4.93 -6.37 -5.15
C ARG A 41 3.87 -6.23 -6.24
N TYR A 42 2.65 -5.90 -5.86
CA TYR A 42 1.58 -5.65 -6.82
C TYR A 42 1.95 -4.52 -7.78
N LEU A 43 2.45 -3.41 -7.25
CA LEU A 43 2.85 -2.26 -8.07
C LEU A 43 3.98 -2.62 -9.04
N ALA A 44 4.93 -3.42 -8.60
CA ALA A 44 6.01 -3.85 -9.46
C ALA A 44 5.52 -4.77 -10.58
N GLU A 45 4.65 -5.70 -10.25
CA GLU A 45 4.15 -6.68 -11.22
C GLU A 45 3.18 -6.09 -12.22
N GLU A 46 2.29 -5.20 -11.77
CA GLU A 46 1.21 -4.69 -12.63
C GLU A 46 1.53 -3.37 -13.29
N TYR A 47 2.35 -2.54 -12.66
CA TYR A 47 2.60 -1.17 -13.16
C TYR A 47 4.06 -0.85 -13.36
N HIS A 48 4.97 -1.72 -12.93
CA HIS A 48 6.42 -1.44 -12.96
C HIS A 48 6.73 -0.09 -12.31
N LEU A 49 6.00 0.23 -11.25
CA LEU A 49 6.14 1.50 -10.53
C LEU A 49 7.47 1.52 -9.80
N GLN A 50 8.29 2.51 -10.07
CA GLN A 50 9.65 2.54 -9.53
C GLN A 50 9.81 3.39 -8.27
N LYS A 51 8.83 4.25 -7.97
CA LYS A 51 8.90 5.13 -6.80
C LYS A 51 7.58 5.13 -6.04
N LEU A 52 7.66 4.98 -4.73
CA LEU A 52 6.46 5.00 -3.88
C LEU A 52 5.74 6.35 -3.95
N THR A 53 6.49 7.44 -4.17
CA THR A 53 5.89 8.77 -4.29
C THR A 53 5.00 8.91 -5.52
N ASN A 54 5.07 7.99 -6.46
CA ASN A 54 4.22 7.98 -7.64
C ASN A 54 2.91 7.21 -7.46
N ILE A 55 2.68 6.65 -6.28
CA ILE A 55 1.39 5.99 -5.99
C ILE A 55 0.27 7.02 -6.10
N SER A 56 -0.74 6.71 -6.91
CA SER A 56 -1.90 7.57 -7.11
C SER A 56 -3.18 6.82 -6.72
N GLY A 57 -4.31 7.55 -6.75
CA GLY A 57 -5.60 6.94 -6.49
C GLY A 57 -5.90 5.77 -7.43
N LYS A 58 -5.44 5.86 -8.68
CA LYS A 58 -5.61 4.79 -9.66
C LYS A 58 -5.01 3.47 -9.17
N HIS A 59 -3.79 3.52 -8.65
CA HIS A 59 -3.12 2.33 -8.14
C HIS A 59 -3.84 1.78 -6.92
N PHE A 60 -4.28 2.68 -6.06
CA PHE A 60 -4.97 2.33 -4.83
C PHE A 60 -6.31 1.62 -5.13
N VAL A 61 -7.12 2.20 -6.02
CA VAL A 61 -8.41 1.62 -6.41
C VAL A 61 -8.22 0.27 -7.07
N ALA A 62 -7.24 0.17 -7.97
CA ALA A 62 -6.96 -1.10 -8.66
C ALA A 62 -6.57 -2.18 -7.66
N TYR A 63 -5.80 -1.83 -6.64
CA TYR A 63 -5.40 -2.80 -5.62
C TYR A 63 -6.59 -3.25 -4.78
N VAL A 64 -7.52 -2.34 -4.45
CA VAL A 64 -8.74 -2.70 -3.74
C VAL A 64 -9.52 -3.74 -4.54
N GLU A 65 -9.70 -3.50 -5.82
CA GLU A 65 -10.40 -4.44 -6.70
C GLU A 65 -9.68 -5.79 -6.76
N TYR A 66 -8.36 -5.74 -6.84
CA TYR A 66 -7.54 -6.96 -6.85
C TYR A 66 -7.76 -7.77 -5.57
N LEU A 67 -7.76 -7.12 -4.41
CA LEU A 67 -7.97 -7.81 -3.14
C LEU A 67 -9.39 -8.39 -3.05
N GLN A 68 -10.40 -7.65 -3.52
CA GLN A 68 -11.77 -8.12 -3.53
C GLN A 68 -11.93 -9.34 -4.44
N ASN A 69 -11.34 -9.28 -5.61
CA ASN A 69 -11.41 -10.38 -6.58
C ASN A 69 -10.62 -11.61 -6.12
N SER A 70 -9.64 -11.41 -5.26
CA SER A 70 -8.84 -12.49 -4.68
C SER A 70 -9.53 -13.18 -3.51
N GLY A 71 -10.73 -12.73 -3.14
CA GLY A 71 -11.50 -13.35 -2.06
C GLY A 71 -11.05 -12.95 -0.67
N LYS A 72 -10.30 -11.86 -0.52
CA LYS A 72 -9.87 -11.38 0.79
C LYS A 72 -11.06 -10.85 1.58
N SER A 73 -11.07 -11.09 2.90
CA SER A 73 -12.13 -10.59 3.75
C SER A 73 -12.09 -9.07 3.84
N ALA A 74 -13.25 -8.46 4.17
CA ALA A 74 -13.33 -7.01 4.36
C ALA A 74 -12.34 -6.54 5.43
N SER A 75 -12.16 -7.32 6.48
CA SER A 75 -11.23 -7.00 7.56
C SER A 75 -9.79 -6.94 7.04
N THR A 76 -9.38 -7.92 6.24
CA THR A 76 -8.05 -7.94 5.64
C THR A 76 -7.84 -6.74 4.72
N ILE A 77 -8.83 -6.44 3.88
CA ILE A 77 -8.74 -5.31 2.97
C ILE A 77 -8.59 -4.01 3.73
N LYS A 78 -9.37 -3.81 4.79
CA LYS A 78 -9.27 -2.60 5.61
C LYS A 78 -7.88 -2.45 6.23
N THR A 79 -7.32 -3.54 6.72
CA THR A 79 -5.98 -3.52 7.31
C THR A 79 -4.93 -3.14 6.26
N ASP A 80 -5.01 -3.75 5.09
CA ASP A 80 -4.07 -3.46 4.01
C ASP A 80 -4.19 -2.00 3.56
N LEU A 81 -5.41 -1.48 3.42
CA LEU A 81 -5.60 -0.08 3.04
C LEU A 81 -5.10 0.88 4.10
N ALA A 82 -5.33 0.55 5.37
CA ALA A 82 -4.82 1.38 6.47
C ALA A 82 -3.30 1.44 6.46
N ALA A 83 -2.65 0.31 6.16
CA ALA A 83 -1.19 0.25 6.07
C ALA A 83 -0.67 1.13 4.94
N ILE A 84 -1.31 1.07 3.78
CA ILE A 84 -0.90 1.87 2.62
C ILE A 84 -1.03 3.36 2.94
N ARG A 85 -2.15 3.76 3.55
CA ARG A 85 -2.35 5.16 3.93
C ARG A 85 -1.35 5.61 4.99
N PHE A 86 -1.06 4.74 5.94
CA PHE A 86 -0.09 5.06 6.99
C PHE A 86 1.27 5.43 6.39
N PHE A 87 1.78 4.59 5.50
CA PHE A 87 3.09 4.86 4.89
C PHE A 87 3.02 6.00 3.88
N HIS A 88 1.92 6.12 3.16
CA HIS A 88 1.74 7.21 2.21
C HIS A 88 1.75 8.57 2.92
N ASP A 89 1.12 8.66 4.09
CA ASP A 89 1.09 9.89 4.86
C ASP A 89 2.48 10.30 5.37
N LYS A 90 3.40 9.32 5.47
CA LYS A 90 4.76 9.60 5.91
C LYS A 90 5.69 10.07 4.78
N MET A 91 5.23 10.02 3.55
CA MET A 91 6.01 10.45 2.40
C MET A 91 5.98 11.97 2.27
N GLU A 92 7.16 12.58 2.32
CA GLU A 92 7.24 14.05 2.21
C GLU A 92 7.00 14.55 0.79
N HIS A 93 7.31 13.72 -0.20
CA HIS A 93 7.26 14.12 -1.61
C HIS A 93 6.24 13.33 -2.42
N ALA A 94 5.20 12.81 -1.75
CA ALA A 94 4.14 12.11 -2.46
C ALA A 94 3.46 13.07 -3.44
N LYS A 95 3.32 12.64 -4.68
CA LYS A 95 2.77 13.48 -5.76
C LYS A 95 1.25 13.55 -5.74
N TYR A 96 0.59 12.55 -5.17
CA TYR A 96 -0.87 12.41 -5.24
C TYR A 96 -1.43 12.11 -3.88
N ARG A 97 -2.65 12.54 -3.64
CA ARG A 97 -3.40 12.15 -2.45
C ARG A 97 -4.17 10.86 -2.75
N LEU A 98 -4.28 10.01 -1.72
CA LEU A 98 -5.08 8.81 -1.85
C LEU A 98 -6.53 9.10 -1.46
N PRO A 99 -7.50 8.51 -2.19
CA PRO A 99 -8.91 8.69 -1.81
C PRO A 99 -9.21 7.95 -0.51
N ASN A 100 -10.23 8.44 0.22
CA ASN A 100 -10.71 7.73 1.39
C ASN A 100 -11.67 6.61 0.96
N ASN A 101 -12.14 5.81 1.93
CA ASN A 101 -13.03 4.68 1.61
C ASN A 101 -14.32 5.14 0.95
N ASP A 102 -14.86 6.27 1.37
CA ASP A 102 -16.09 6.80 0.79
C ASP A 102 -15.89 7.21 -0.67
N ALA A 103 -14.78 7.86 -0.97
CA ALA A 103 -14.45 8.27 -2.33
C ALA A 103 -14.20 7.07 -3.24
N LEU A 104 -13.74 5.95 -2.68
CA LEU A 104 -13.55 4.72 -3.44
C LEU A 104 -14.86 4.01 -3.78
N GLY A 105 -15.93 4.33 -3.06
CA GLY A 105 -17.18 3.60 -3.21
C GLY A 105 -17.07 2.16 -2.76
N VAL A 106 -16.14 1.85 -1.88
CA VAL A 106 -15.90 0.49 -1.42
C VAL A 106 -16.86 0.14 -0.29
N GLU A 107 -17.60 -0.94 -0.47
CA GLU A 107 -18.59 -1.42 0.48
C GLU A 107 -18.00 -2.51 1.35
N LEU A 108 -16.98 -2.16 2.13
CA LEU A 108 -16.26 -3.16 2.92
C LEU A 108 -17.12 -3.80 4.02
N ARG A 109 -18.16 -3.09 4.45
CA ARG A 109 -19.01 -3.58 5.54
C ARG A 109 -19.95 -4.69 5.15
N LYS A 110 -20.15 -4.89 3.86
CA LYS A 110 -21.12 -5.87 3.35
C LYS A 110 -20.51 -7.21 3.03
N ARG A 111 -19.25 -7.40 3.32
CA ARG A 111 -18.56 -8.64 2.94
C ARG A 111 -18.35 -9.53 4.15
#